data_453ce3402dd2efaa3a8fbdfa3fec8d17
#
_entry.id   453ce3402dd2efaa3a8fbdfa3fec8d17
#
_cell.length_a   1.000
_cell.length_b   1.000
_cell.length_c   1.000
_cell.angle_alpha   90.00
_cell.angle_beta   90.00
_cell.angle_gamma   90.00
#
_symmetry.space_group_name_H-M   'P 1'
#
loop_
_entity.id
_entity.type
_entity.pdbx_description
1 polymer ?
#
loop_
_entity_poly.entity_id
_entity_poly.type
_entity_poly.pdbx_seq_one_letter_code
_entity_poly.pdbx_strand_id
1 'polypeptide(L)'
;ESQRSKHVQAVAKTIRARLRHPLLIALTGTPLINQIEDFRMIWQFLGWIDEKKPLGELMAKLEATGLSPGDQGFFQEARKAVISMGIVRRRKQDVAKDIPARRIADIPIELDGEAGRSIRDAEQALTSRLLQKYDRVIATRGTPVEGIDEDLVRLVATSEVEETQQDDSGDNVFTLVRKIGGAKAVMAADYTAQLARNVGKVVFFAKHINVLDQAEAHFASVGIKTTSIRGNQTTAARTAAIDAFTNDDEVQVIVCSLLAAGVGVNLQAASNVVLAELSWTSAEQTQAIDRVHRIGQELPVTAWRIVAAHTVDARIAELIDQKSGLAARALDGEDSEAGVETTMQVAALISLLRDALAQRAD
;
A
#
# COMPACT_ATOMS: atom_id res chain seq x y z
N GLU A 1 15.80 -6.61 6.96
CA GLU A 1 15.16 -7.94 7.14
C GLU A 1 14.53 -8.06 8.54
N SER A 2 13.25 -8.48 8.59
CA SER A 2 12.56 -8.69 9.87
C SER A 2 13.14 -9.90 10.61
N GLN A 3 13.05 -9.92 11.95
CA GLN A 3 13.45 -11.07 12.76
C GLN A 3 12.72 -12.36 12.35
N ARG A 4 11.44 -12.25 11.97
CA ARG A 4 10.65 -13.37 11.46
C ARG A 4 11.23 -13.96 10.18
N SER A 5 11.64 -13.12 9.22
CA SER A 5 12.26 -13.56 7.98
C SER A 5 13.54 -14.34 8.22
N LYS A 6 14.40 -13.87 9.14
CA LYS A 6 15.64 -14.56 9.52
C LYS A 6 15.36 -15.95 10.11
N HIS A 7 14.38 -16.07 11.00
CA HIS A 7 14.02 -17.35 11.59
C HIS A 7 13.45 -18.34 10.55
N VAL A 8 12.57 -17.87 9.65
CA VAL A 8 12.01 -18.69 8.58
C VAL A 8 13.12 -19.21 7.63
N GLN A 9 14.07 -18.35 7.28
CA GLN A 9 15.24 -18.74 6.47
C GLN A 9 16.10 -19.81 7.17
N ALA A 10 16.37 -19.65 8.46
CA ALA A 10 17.14 -20.62 9.24
C ALA A 10 16.44 -21.98 9.30
N VAL A 11 15.13 -22.00 9.51
CA VAL A 11 14.32 -23.23 9.49
C VAL A 11 14.35 -23.89 8.11
N ALA A 12 14.14 -23.13 7.03
CA ALA A 12 14.19 -23.65 5.67
C ALA A 12 15.57 -24.24 5.32
N LYS A 13 16.65 -23.58 5.73
CA LYS A 13 18.03 -24.09 5.58
C LYS A 13 18.22 -25.42 6.32
N THR A 14 17.73 -25.52 7.55
CA THR A 14 17.82 -26.76 8.35
C THR A 14 17.03 -27.90 7.72
N ILE A 15 15.83 -27.63 7.21
CA ILE A 15 14.99 -28.63 6.52
C ILE A 15 15.70 -29.15 5.28
N ARG A 16 16.23 -28.27 4.44
CA ARG A 16 16.99 -28.64 3.23
C ARG A 16 18.25 -29.46 3.52
N ALA A 17 18.93 -29.17 4.63
CA ALA A 17 20.11 -29.93 5.04
C ALA A 17 19.76 -31.35 5.53
N ARG A 18 18.57 -31.57 6.08
CA ARG A 18 18.16 -32.84 6.68
C ARG A 18 17.37 -33.76 5.75
N LEU A 19 16.66 -33.18 4.78
CA LEU A 19 15.77 -33.92 3.89
C LEU A 19 16.28 -33.91 2.46
N ARG A 20 16.26 -35.07 1.80
CA ARG A 20 16.72 -35.22 0.42
C ARG A 20 15.80 -34.50 -0.60
N HIS A 21 14.49 -34.48 -0.34
CA HIS A 21 13.47 -33.86 -1.18
C HIS A 21 12.49 -33.05 -0.31
N PRO A 22 12.90 -31.88 0.21
CA PRO A 22 12.01 -31.07 1.03
C PRO A 22 10.97 -30.37 0.16
N LEU A 23 9.69 -30.42 0.57
CA LEU A 23 8.63 -29.62 0.01
C LEU A 23 8.53 -28.32 0.79
N LEU A 24 8.90 -27.21 0.17
CA LEU A 24 8.74 -25.86 0.71
C LEU A 24 7.75 -25.08 -0.16
N ILE A 25 6.72 -24.53 0.46
CA ILE A 25 5.67 -23.77 -0.23
C ILE A 25 5.56 -22.40 0.40
N ALA A 26 5.65 -21.34 -0.41
CA ALA A 26 5.38 -19.98 0.01
C ALA A 26 3.99 -19.56 -0.50
N LEU A 27 3.10 -19.19 0.44
CA LEU A 27 1.75 -18.72 0.12
C LEU A 27 1.67 -17.21 0.40
N THR A 28 1.31 -16.44 -0.61
CA THR A 28 1.11 -14.99 -0.49
C THR A 28 -0.05 -14.53 -1.36
N GLY A 29 -0.88 -13.61 -0.84
CA GLY A 29 -1.93 -12.95 -1.60
C GLY A 29 -1.41 -11.77 -2.42
N THR A 30 -0.23 -11.23 -2.04
CA THR A 30 0.41 -10.06 -2.67
C THR A 30 1.91 -10.31 -2.74
N PRO A 31 2.38 -11.01 -3.78
CA PRO A 31 3.80 -11.38 -3.88
C PRO A 31 4.72 -10.17 -4.10
N LEU A 32 4.23 -9.11 -4.72
CA LEU A 32 4.91 -7.83 -4.94
C LEU A 32 4.24 -6.77 -4.07
N ILE A 33 4.93 -6.28 -3.06
CA ILE A 33 4.46 -5.19 -2.21
C ILE A 33 5.00 -3.86 -2.74
N ASN A 34 6.30 -3.76 -2.95
CA ASN A 34 6.97 -2.54 -3.39
C ASN A 34 8.03 -2.75 -4.48
N GLN A 35 8.81 -3.85 -4.44
CA GLN A 35 9.99 -4.04 -5.28
C GLN A 35 10.20 -5.53 -5.61
N ILE A 36 11.00 -5.79 -6.67
CA ILE A 36 11.44 -7.15 -7.05
C ILE A 36 12.18 -7.83 -5.90
N GLU A 37 12.87 -7.07 -5.06
CA GLU A 37 13.53 -7.54 -3.85
C GLU A 37 12.59 -8.24 -2.86
N ASP A 38 11.29 -7.95 -2.88
CA ASP A 38 10.31 -8.65 -2.06
C ASP A 38 10.24 -10.15 -2.40
N PHE A 39 10.44 -10.50 -3.67
CA PHE A 39 10.56 -11.90 -4.09
C PHE A 39 11.85 -12.57 -3.65
N ARG A 40 12.92 -11.83 -3.45
CA ARG A 40 14.22 -12.37 -3.09
C ARG A 40 14.14 -13.23 -1.83
N MET A 41 13.43 -12.76 -0.81
CA MET A 41 13.24 -13.51 0.43
C MET A 41 12.46 -14.82 0.21
N ILE A 42 11.44 -14.77 -0.65
CA ILE A 42 10.66 -15.94 -1.04
C ILE A 42 11.53 -16.93 -1.81
N TRP A 43 12.31 -16.48 -2.77
CA TRP A 43 13.19 -17.34 -3.56
C TRP A 43 14.32 -17.95 -2.75
N GLN A 44 14.90 -17.22 -1.78
CA GLN A 44 15.84 -17.76 -0.81
C GLN A 44 15.19 -18.83 0.07
N PHE A 45 13.96 -18.58 0.55
CA PHE A 45 13.18 -19.57 1.30
C PHE A 45 12.95 -20.83 0.48
N LEU A 46 12.58 -20.71 -0.78
CA LEU A 46 12.38 -21.83 -1.69
C LEU A 46 13.69 -22.51 -2.11
N GLY A 47 14.85 -21.87 -1.90
CA GLY A 47 16.16 -22.37 -2.31
C GLY A 47 16.45 -22.19 -3.80
N TRP A 48 15.80 -21.23 -4.45
CA TRP A 48 16.04 -20.91 -5.86
C TRP A 48 17.24 -19.97 -6.04
N ILE A 49 17.54 -19.15 -5.04
CA ILE A 49 18.71 -18.28 -5.02
C ILE A 49 19.46 -18.40 -3.71
N ASP A 50 20.78 -18.17 -3.74
CA ASP A 50 21.64 -17.92 -2.59
C ASP A 50 21.96 -16.44 -2.57
N GLU A 51 21.78 -15.77 -1.45
CA GLU A 51 21.89 -14.32 -1.29
C GLU A 51 21.53 -13.47 -2.54
N LYS A 52 22.25 -13.60 -3.65
CA LYS A 52 22.06 -12.87 -4.91
C LYS A 52 22.16 -13.73 -6.18
N LYS A 53 22.62 -14.99 -6.07
CA LYS A 53 22.89 -15.83 -7.23
C LYS A 53 21.84 -16.91 -7.41
N PRO A 54 21.40 -17.18 -8.65
CA PRO A 54 20.54 -18.32 -8.94
C PRO A 54 21.21 -19.63 -8.56
N LEU A 55 20.45 -20.60 -8.10
CA LEU A 55 20.95 -21.92 -7.74
C LEU A 55 20.31 -23.00 -8.61
N GLY A 56 21.06 -24.05 -8.87
CA GLY A 56 20.61 -25.33 -9.43
C GLY A 56 19.64 -25.18 -10.60
N GLU A 57 18.40 -25.53 -10.41
CA GLU A 57 17.39 -25.57 -11.46
C GLU A 57 17.09 -24.19 -12.07
N LEU A 58 17.06 -23.13 -11.28
CA LEU A 58 16.85 -21.78 -11.81
C LEU A 58 18.01 -21.36 -12.70
N MET A 59 19.26 -21.67 -12.29
CA MET A 59 20.44 -21.38 -13.09
C MET A 59 20.39 -22.10 -14.43
N ALA A 60 20.08 -23.41 -14.42
CA ALA A 60 19.92 -24.20 -15.64
C ALA A 60 18.84 -23.64 -16.58
N LYS A 61 17.72 -23.19 -16.06
CA LYS A 61 16.64 -22.57 -16.85
C LYS A 61 17.05 -21.21 -17.43
N LEU A 62 17.82 -20.40 -16.68
CA LEU A 62 18.33 -19.13 -17.18
C LEU A 62 19.40 -19.34 -18.25
N GLU A 63 20.32 -20.28 -18.07
CA GLU A 63 21.32 -20.65 -19.08
C GLU A 63 20.66 -21.17 -20.37
N ALA A 64 19.59 -21.93 -20.27
CA ALA A 64 18.84 -22.44 -21.42
C ALA A 64 18.19 -21.32 -22.27
N THR A 65 18.03 -20.10 -21.74
CA THR A 65 17.56 -18.97 -22.53
C THR A 65 18.59 -18.48 -23.56
N GLY A 66 19.87 -18.78 -23.35
CA GLY A 66 20.99 -18.30 -24.16
C GLY A 66 21.27 -16.81 -24.06
N LEU A 67 20.61 -16.11 -23.14
CA LEU A 67 20.70 -14.67 -22.93
C LEU A 67 21.54 -14.34 -21.69
N SER A 68 22.28 -13.24 -21.76
CA SER A 68 22.99 -12.63 -20.62
C SER A 68 22.24 -11.43 -20.07
N PRO A 69 22.50 -11.00 -18.80
CA PRO A 69 21.79 -9.88 -18.17
C PRO A 69 21.85 -8.54 -18.93
N GLY A 70 22.77 -8.38 -19.85
CA GLY A 70 22.91 -7.20 -20.73
C GLY A 70 22.14 -7.29 -22.04
N ASP A 71 21.55 -8.45 -22.35
CA ASP A 71 20.89 -8.66 -23.63
C ASP A 71 19.43 -8.20 -23.58
N GLN A 72 18.95 -7.66 -24.72
CA GLN A 72 17.56 -7.28 -24.87
C GLN A 72 16.67 -8.53 -24.76
N GLY A 73 15.65 -8.46 -23.91
CA GLY A 73 14.74 -9.59 -23.66
C GLY A 73 15.17 -10.52 -22.50
N PHE A 74 16.37 -10.38 -21.93
CA PHE A 74 16.81 -11.23 -20.81
C PHE A 74 15.81 -11.25 -19.66
N PHE A 75 15.37 -10.10 -19.20
CA PHE A 75 14.44 -10.02 -18.05
C PHE A 75 13.10 -10.68 -18.34
N GLN A 76 12.62 -10.62 -19.57
CA GLN A 76 11.38 -11.28 -19.99
C GLN A 76 11.52 -12.81 -19.93
N GLU A 77 12.61 -13.35 -20.50
CA GLU A 77 12.89 -14.79 -20.47
C GLU A 77 13.24 -15.30 -19.07
N ALA A 78 14.00 -14.53 -18.29
CA ALA A 78 14.29 -14.84 -16.90
C ALA A 78 12.98 -14.92 -16.07
N ARG A 79 12.03 -14.03 -16.31
CA ARG A 79 10.71 -14.07 -15.69
C ARG A 79 9.94 -15.33 -16.07
N LYS A 80 9.91 -15.72 -17.36
CA LYS A 80 9.28 -16.96 -17.80
C LYS A 80 9.91 -18.17 -17.11
N ALA A 81 11.25 -18.19 -17.01
CA ALA A 81 11.98 -19.24 -16.32
C ALA A 81 11.54 -19.34 -14.85
N VAL A 82 11.49 -18.21 -14.12
CA VAL A 82 11.05 -18.17 -12.72
C VAL A 82 9.60 -18.64 -12.57
N ILE A 83 8.69 -18.20 -13.44
CA ILE A 83 7.28 -18.64 -13.42
C ILE A 83 7.20 -20.15 -13.64
N SER A 84 7.99 -20.70 -14.54
CA SER A 84 8.02 -22.14 -14.84
C SER A 84 8.57 -23.01 -13.68
N MET A 85 9.20 -22.40 -12.67
CA MET A 85 9.66 -23.08 -11.44
C MET A 85 8.53 -23.49 -10.50
N GLY A 86 7.28 -23.15 -10.82
CA GLY A 86 6.12 -23.59 -10.05
C GLY A 86 5.37 -22.45 -9.33
N ILE A 87 5.48 -21.22 -9.85
CA ILE A 87 4.61 -20.14 -9.38
C ILE A 87 3.22 -20.36 -9.92
N VAL A 88 2.27 -20.61 -9.03
CA VAL A 88 0.84 -20.71 -9.36
C VAL A 88 0.15 -19.43 -8.90
N ARG A 89 -0.32 -18.64 -9.87
CA ARG A 89 -1.13 -17.45 -9.60
C ARG A 89 -2.57 -17.73 -10.03
N ARG A 90 -3.50 -17.47 -9.13
CA ARG A 90 -4.93 -17.52 -9.40
C ARG A 90 -5.58 -16.25 -8.90
N ARG A 91 -6.26 -15.53 -9.80
CA ARG A 91 -7.06 -14.36 -9.41
C ARG A 91 -8.40 -14.85 -8.85
N LYS A 92 -8.95 -14.15 -7.85
CA LYS A 92 -10.26 -14.50 -7.28
C LYS A 92 -11.34 -14.58 -8.35
N GLN A 93 -11.33 -13.66 -9.32
CA GLN A 93 -12.28 -13.62 -10.43
C GLN A 93 -12.22 -14.86 -11.33
N ASP A 94 -11.06 -15.50 -11.44
CA ASP A 94 -10.87 -16.67 -12.31
C ASP A 94 -11.35 -17.97 -11.63
N VAL A 95 -11.28 -18.03 -10.29
CA VAL A 95 -11.59 -19.25 -9.52
C VAL A 95 -12.94 -19.22 -8.85
N ALA A 96 -13.49 -18.06 -8.57
CA ALA A 96 -14.77 -17.88 -7.88
C ALA A 96 -15.65 -16.94 -8.71
N LYS A 97 -16.28 -17.49 -9.73
CA LYS A 97 -17.18 -16.77 -10.65
C LYS A 97 -18.41 -16.18 -9.94
N ASP A 98 -18.72 -16.71 -8.77
CA ASP A 98 -19.88 -16.32 -7.97
C ASP A 98 -19.58 -15.19 -6.96
N ILE A 99 -18.33 -14.71 -6.87
CA ILE A 99 -18.02 -13.58 -6.00
C ILE A 99 -18.63 -12.30 -6.61
N PRO A 100 -19.44 -11.55 -5.85
CA PRO A 100 -20.02 -10.30 -6.32
C PRO A 100 -18.96 -9.26 -6.73
N ALA A 101 -19.37 -8.29 -7.53
CA ALA A 101 -18.49 -7.21 -7.98
C ALA A 101 -17.87 -6.42 -6.82
N ARG A 102 -16.62 -5.96 -7.02
CA ARG A 102 -15.93 -5.01 -6.13
C ARG A 102 -15.77 -3.67 -6.83
N ARG A 103 -16.13 -2.60 -6.15
CA ARG A 103 -15.95 -1.22 -6.61
C ARG A 103 -15.15 -0.42 -5.59
N ILE A 104 -14.29 0.47 -6.07
CA ILE A 104 -13.62 1.51 -5.28
C ILE A 104 -14.16 2.85 -5.76
N ALA A 105 -14.54 3.72 -4.84
CA ALA A 105 -15.04 5.06 -5.12
C ALA A 105 -14.40 6.07 -4.17
N ASP A 106 -14.02 7.23 -4.72
CA ASP A 106 -13.45 8.32 -3.94
C ASP A 106 -14.55 9.27 -3.48
N ILE A 107 -14.47 9.67 -2.23
CA ILE A 107 -15.26 10.74 -1.63
C ILE A 107 -14.31 11.91 -1.38
N PRO A 108 -14.28 12.89 -2.27
CA PRO A 108 -13.47 14.07 -2.06
C PRO A 108 -14.09 14.91 -0.92
N ILE A 109 -13.24 15.34 0.00
CA ILE A 109 -13.61 16.25 1.06
C ILE A 109 -12.69 17.47 1.05
N GLU A 110 -13.25 18.64 1.32
CA GLU A 110 -12.46 19.85 1.47
C GLU A 110 -12.12 20.07 2.94
N LEU A 111 -10.84 20.41 3.19
CA LEU A 111 -10.36 20.72 4.54
C LEU A 111 -10.40 22.24 4.75
N ASP A 112 -11.40 22.67 5.51
CA ASP A 112 -11.62 24.07 5.84
C ASP A 112 -11.08 24.47 7.22
N GLY A 113 -11.23 25.76 7.55
CA GLY A 113 -10.90 26.29 8.84
C GLY A 113 -9.38 26.28 9.15
N GLU A 114 -9.06 26.16 10.43
CA GLU A 114 -7.68 26.21 10.94
C GLU A 114 -6.88 24.97 10.52
N ALA A 115 -7.47 23.78 10.58
CA ALA A 115 -6.82 22.54 10.19
C ALA A 115 -6.45 22.54 8.70
N GLY A 116 -7.37 23.00 7.84
CA GLY A 116 -7.10 23.10 6.40
C GLY A 116 -5.98 24.13 6.09
N ARG A 117 -5.95 25.26 6.79
CA ARG A 117 -4.86 26.24 6.65
C ARG A 117 -3.53 25.63 7.07
N SER A 118 -3.46 25.00 8.25
CA SER A 118 -2.24 24.37 8.75
C SER A 118 -1.69 23.29 7.82
N ILE A 119 -2.56 22.56 7.13
CA ILE A 119 -2.15 21.53 6.15
C ILE A 119 -1.60 22.22 4.89
N ARG A 120 -2.26 23.24 4.36
CA ARG A 120 -1.77 23.99 3.19
C ARG A 120 -0.41 24.65 3.49
N ASP A 121 -0.25 25.24 4.66
CA ASP A 121 1.02 25.85 5.07
C ASP A 121 2.14 24.81 5.16
N ALA A 122 1.86 23.62 5.72
CA ALA A 122 2.83 22.52 5.81
C ALA A 122 3.20 21.97 4.42
N GLU A 123 2.23 21.82 3.51
CA GLU A 123 2.47 21.37 2.13
C GLU A 123 3.29 22.41 1.35
N GLN A 124 2.99 23.70 1.53
CA GLN A 124 3.75 24.79 0.93
C GLN A 124 5.19 24.86 1.47
N ALA A 125 5.39 24.65 2.78
CA ALA A 125 6.71 24.58 3.39
C ALA A 125 7.53 23.41 2.82
N LEU A 126 6.92 22.21 2.70
CA LEU A 126 7.55 21.05 2.09
C LEU A 126 7.93 21.33 0.63
N THR A 127 7.01 21.88 -0.14
CA THR A 127 7.22 22.24 -1.56
C THR A 127 8.36 23.25 -1.70
N SER A 128 8.38 24.30 -0.89
CA SER A 128 9.43 25.31 -0.89
C SER A 128 10.81 24.72 -0.56
N ARG A 129 10.88 23.78 0.37
CA ARG A 129 12.12 23.06 0.72
C ARG A 129 12.61 22.20 -0.46
N LEU A 130 11.73 21.48 -1.13
CA LEU A 130 12.08 20.68 -2.31
C LEU A 130 12.61 21.57 -3.44
N LEU A 131 11.94 22.70 -3.70
CA LEU A 131 12.39 23.68 -4.70
C LEU A 131 13.78 24.25 -4.36
N GLN A 132 14.02 24.61 -3.09
CA GLN A 132 15.34 25.10 -2.66
C GLN A 132 16.44 24.05 -2.86
N LYS A 133 16.15 22.76 -2.57
CA LYS A 133 17.10 21.68 -2.84
C LYS A 133 17.40 21.55 -4.34
N TYR A 134 16.36 21.58 -5.16
CA TYR A 134 16.48 21.53 -6.62
C TYR A 134 17.32 22.70 -7.16
N ASP A 135 16.99 23.94 -6.80
CA ASP A 135 17.69 25.15 -7.22
C ASP A 135 19.17 25.15 -6.81
N ARG A 136 19.48 24.66 -5.60
CA ARG A 136 20.86 24.56 -5.10
C ARG A 136 21.71 23.63 -5.95
N VAL A 137 21.16 22.48 -6.37
CA VAL A 137 21.90 21.54 -7.24
C VAL A 137 22.07 22.12 -8.64
N ILE A 138 21.04 22.75 -9.22
CA ILE A 138 21.16 23.45 -10.51
C ILE A 138 22.25 24.50 -10.46
N ALA A 139 22.28 25.33 -9.42
CA ALA A 139 23.28 26.39 -9.27
C ALA A 139 24.73 25.85 -9.22
N THR A 140 24.92 24.63 -8.69
CA THR A 140 26.26 24.00 -8.60
C THR A 140 26.69 23.31 -9.90
N ARG A 141 25.76 22.91 -10.78
CA ARG A 141 26.08 22.24 -12.05
C ARG A 141 26.60 23.17 -13.13
N GLY A 142 26.32 24.47 -13.07
CA GLY A 142 26.84 25.48 -14.00
C GLY A 142 26.38 25.38 -15.47
N THR A 143 25.58 24.37 -15.81
CA THR A 143 25.00 24.18 -17.16
C THR A 143 23.53 24.59 -17.15
N PRO A 144 23.09 25.46 -18.09
CA PRO A 144 21.67 25.75 -18.24
C PRO A 144 20.89 24.50 -18.60
N VAL A 145 19.81 24.20 -17.85
CA VAL A 145 18.90 23.11 -18.17
C VAL A 145 17.68 23.71 -18.84
N GLU A 146 17.39 23.32 -20.10
CA GLU A 146 16.13 23.65 -20.75
C GLU A 146 15.02 22.75 -20.19
N GLY A 147 14.01 23.35 -19.54
CA GLY A 147 12.87 22.63 -18.97
C GLY A 147 13.17 22.03 -17.58
N ILE A 148 12.41 21.00 -17.20
CA ILE A 148 12.51 20.33 -15.91
C ILE A 148 13.47 19.13 -16.03
N ASP A 149 14.53 19.11 -15.21
CA ASP A 149 15.45 17.96 -15.11
C ASP A 149 14.80 16.85 -14.28
N GLU A 150 14.23 15.86 -14.95
CA GLU A 150 13.51 14.74 -14.33
C GLU A 150 14.39 13.85 -13.43
N ASP A 151 15.67 13.69 -13.78
CA ASP A 151 16.62 12.92 -12.98
C ASP A 151 16.94 13.66 -11.68
N LEU A 152 17.07 14.98 -11.76
CA LEU A 152 17.28 15.81 -10.58
C LEU A 152 16.02 15.86 -9.69
N VAL A 153 14.83 15.96 -10.28
CA VAL A 153 13.56 15.87 -9.53
C VAL A 153 13.52 14.58 -8.73
N ARG A 154 13.85 13.45 -9.36
CA ARG A 154 13.90 12.15 -8.70
C ARG A 154 14.95 12.09 -7.59
N LEU A 155 16.14 12.62 -7.84
CA LEU A 155 17.24 12.67 -6.86
C LEU A 155 16.82 13.45 -5.62
N VAL A 156 16.25 14.66 -5.80
CA VAL A 156 15.80 15.52 -4.70
C VAL A 156 14.70 14.83 -3.89
N ALA A 157 13.72 14.22 -4.54
CA ALA A 157 12.64 13.51 -3.87
C ALA A 157 13.14 12.30 -3.07
N THR A 158 14.10 11.54 -3.62
CA THR A 158 14.69 10.39 -2.94
C THR A 158 15.48 10.83 -1.71
N SER A 159 16.35 11.85 -1.85
CA SER A 159 17.11 12.42 -0.73
C SER A 159 16.21 12.92 0.39
N GLU A 160 15.07 13.56 0.06
CA GLU A 160 14.11 14.04 1.08
C GLU A 160 13.50 12.88 1.88
N VAL A 161 13.16 11.77 1.24
CA VAL A 161 12.63 10.57 1.93
C VAL A 161 13.70 9.92 2.81
N GLU A 162 14.93 9.79 2.32
CA GLU A 162 16.04 9.20 3.06
C GLU A 162 16.42 10.02 4.30
N GLU A 163 16.50 11.34 4.16
CA GLU A 163 16.77 12.26 5.28
C GLU A 163 15.68 12.16 6.35
N THR A 164 14.40 12.09 5.91
CA THR A 164 13.26 11.95 6.82
C THR A 164 13.27 10.64 7.60
N GLN A 165 13.78 9.56 7.03
CA GLN A 165 13.91 8.27 7.72
C GLN A 165 14.99 8.30 8.82
N GLN A 166 15.95 9.21 8.73
CA GLN A 166 17.02 9.37 9.71
C GLN A 166 16.66 10.36 10.82
N ASP A 167 15.80 11.34 10.53
CA ASP A 167 15.36 12.37 11.49
C ASP A 167 13.84 12.57 11.37
N ASP A 168 13.10 12.07 12.36
CA ASP A 168 11.62 12.20 12.44
C ASP A 168 11.18 13.61 12.92
N SER A 169 12.13 14.53 13.12
CA SER A 169 11.87 15.90 13.53
C SER A 169 11.57 16.80 12.33
N GLY A 170 10.31 17.18 12.14
CA GLY A 170 9.92 18.23 11.20
C GLY A 170 8.71 17.93 10.31
N ASP A 171 8.31 18.95 9.55
CA ASP A 171 7.23 18.83 8.55
C ASP A 171 7.75 18.09 7.31
N ASN A 172 7.47 16.81 7.25
CA ASN A 172 7.80 15.90 6.14
C ASN A 172 6.54 15.27 5.57
N VAL A 173 6.67 14.52 4.46
CA VAL A 173 5.51 13.91 3.81
C VAL A 173 4.74 12.94 4.73
N PHE A 174 5.40 12.27 5.67
CA PHE A 174 4.74 11.34 6.60
C PHE A 174 3.94 12.10 7.67
N THR A 175 4.52 13.18 8.24
CA THR A 175 3.83 14.06 9.19
C THR A 175 2.69 14.80 8.54
N LEU A 176 2.85 15.23 7.27
CA LEU A 176 1.80 15.87 6.49
C LEU A 176 0.61 14.93 6.28
N VAL A 177 0.84 13.70 5.83
CA VAL A 177 -0.22 12.69 5.63
C VAL A 177 -0.92 12.36 6.95
N ARG A 178 -0.18 12.29 8.07
CA ARG A 178 -0.75 12.10 9.41
C ARG A 178 -1.64 13.27 9.84
N LYS A 179 -1.22 14.52 9.58
CA LYS A 179 -2.02 15.73 9.83
C LYS A 179 -3.32 15.71 9.02
N ILE A 180 -3.24 15.35 7.72
CA ILE A 180 -4.41 15.21 6.84
C ILE A 180 -5.35 14.14 7.38
N GLY A 181 -4.84 12.97 7.76
CA GLY A 181 -5.62 11.88 8.36
C GLY A 181 -6.41 12.36 9.58
N GLY A 182 -5.74 13.05 10.52
CA GLY A 182 -6.40 13.64 11.70
C GLY A 182 -7.46 14.67 11.35
N ALA A 183 -7.19 15.55 10.38
CA ALA A 183 -8.11 16.59 9.98
C ALA A 183 -9.40 16.05 9.33
N LYS A 184 -9.32 14.97 8.59
CA LYS A 184 -10.47 14.34 7.93
C LYS A 184 -11.18 13.26 8.77
N ALA A 185 -10.65 12.90 9.96
CA ALA A 185 -11.12 11.79 10.77
C ALA A 185 -12.63 11.88 11.12
N VAL A 186 -13.06 13.04 11.60
CA VAL A 186 -14.46 13.25 11.99
C VAL A 186 -15.39 13.22 10.77
N MET A 187 -14.98 13.82 9.65
CA MET A 187 -15.77 13.79 8.41
C MET A 187 -15.90 12.37 7.84
N ALA A 188 -14.81 11.60 7.89
CA ALA A 188 -14.83 10.18 7.50
C ALA A 188 -15.75 9.35 8.41
N ALA A 189 -15.73 9.63 9.71
CA ALA A 189 -16.60 8.96 10.68
C ALA A 189 -18.07 9.36 10.48
N ASP A 190 -18.37 10.64 10.22
CA ASP A 190 -19.72 11.09 9.96
C ASP A 190 -20.31 10.46 8.69
N TYR A 191 -19.54 10.46 7.59
CA TYR A 191 -19.91 9.72 6.38
C TYR A 191 -20.20 8.24 6.67
N THR A 192 -19.33 7.59 7.46
CA THR A 192 -19.50 6.18 7.84
C THR A 192 -20.74 5.96 8.68
N ALA A 193 -21.06 6.86 9.61
CA ALA A 193 -22.25 6.79 10.44
C ALA A 193 -23.52 6.90 9.61
N GLN A 194 -23.55 7.84 8.64
CA GLN A 194 -24.66 7.99 7.71
C GLN A 194 -24.82 6.74 6.82
N LEU A 195 -23.71 6.21 6.31
CA LEU A 195 -23.71 4.99 5.52
C LEU A 195 -24.23 3.80 6.33
N ALA A 196 -23.76 3.62 7.58
CA ALA A 196 -24.16 2.52 8.45
C ALA A 196 -25.65 2.53 8.78
N ARG A 197 -26.26 3.71 8.96
CA ARG A 197 -27.71 3.82 9.13
C ARG A 197 -28.51 3.33 7.92
N ASN A 198 -27.94 3.41 6.73
CA ASN A 198 -28.60 3.00 5.48
C ASN A 198 -28.35 1.53 5.13
N VAL A 199 -27.15 0.99 5.40
CA VAL A 199 -26.74 -0.34 4.95
C VAL A 199 -26.57 -1.36 6.07
N GLY A 200 -26.71 -0.93 7.32
CA GLY A 200 -26.57 -1.75 8.52
C GLY A 200 -25.11 -1.85 8.98
N LYS A 201 -24.27 -2.61 8.30
CA LYS A 201 -22.90 -2.89 8.76
C LYS A 201 -21.85 -2.28 7.82
N VAL A 202 -20.86 -1.60 8.41
CA VAL A 202 -19.75 -0.96 7.68
C VAL A 202 -18.42 -1.24 8.38
N VAL A 203 -17.39 -1.49 7.60
CA VAL A 203 -16.01 -1.59 8.09
C VAL A 203 -15.31 -0.25 7.88
N PHE A 204 -14.78 0.32 8.95
CA PHE A 204 -14.00 1.56 8.92
C PHE A 204 -12.52 1.25 9.12
N PHE A 205 -11.68 1.63 8.17
CA PHE A 205 -10.24 1.47 8.26
C PHE A 205 -9.51 2.80 8.41
N ALA A 206 -8.56 2.83 9.35
CA ALA A 206 -7.59 3.92 9.45
C ALA A 206 -6.20 3.37 9.82
N LYS A 207 -5.17 4.17 9.61
CA LYS A 207 -3.77 3.80 9.85
C LYS A 207 -3.30 4.27 11.23
N HIS A 208 -3.59 5.52 11.57
CA HIS A 208 -3.08 6.15 12.78
C HIS A 208 -4.08 6.02 13.95
N ILE A 209 -3.54 5.79 15.15
CA ILE A 209 -4.35 5.58 16.37
C ILE A 209 -5.25 6.76 16.67
N ASN A 210 -4.75 7.99 16.51
CA ASN A 210 -5.54 9.20 16.75
C ASN A 210 -6.77 9.31 15.83
N VAL A 211 -6.70 8.80 14.60
CA VAL A 211 -7.83 8.77 13.66
C VAL A 211 -8.87 7.75 14.11
N LEU A 212 -8.41 6.56 14.56
CA LEU A 212 -9.30 5.54 15.13
C LEU A 212 -10.02 6.05 16.37
N ASP A 213 -9.29 6.74 17.29
CA ASP A 213 -9.85 7.28 18.54
C ASP A 213 -10.89 8.38 18.26
N GLN A 214 -10.59 9.31 17.35
CA GLN A 214 -11.52 10.36 16.94
C GLN A 214 -12.78 9.76 16.27
N ALA A 215 -12.62 8.75 15.42
CA ALA A 215 -13.74 8.08 14.78
C ALA A 215 -14.63 7.37 15.80
N GLU A 216 -14.07 6.60 16.74
CA GLU A 216 -14.85 5.93 17.80
C GLU A 216 -15.59 6.94 18.70
N ALA A 217 -14.92 8.04 19.07
CA ALA A 217 -15.55 9.12 19.84
C ALA A 217 -16.71 9.75 19.07
N HIS A 218 -16.54 9.99 17.77
CA HIS A 218 -17.62 10.50 16.92
C HIS A 218 -18.80 9.51 16.82
N PHE A 219 -18.54 8.23 16.55
CA PHE A 219 -19.57 7.19 16.50
C PHE A 219 -20.39 7.11 17.80
N ALA A 220 -19.70 7.15 18.94
CA ALA A 220 -20.37 7.16 20.26
C ALA A 220 -21.25 8.42 20.42
N SER A 221 -20.79 9.60 19.99
CA SER A 221 -21.52 10.86 20.10
C SER A 221 -22.80 10.89 19.26
N VAL A 222 -22.84 10.14 18.14
CA VAL A 222 -24.00 10.08 17.24
C VAL A 222 -24.83 8.79 17.41
N GLY A 223 -24.56 8.00 18.46
CA GLY A 223 -25.32 6.82 18.84
C GLY A 223 -25.09 5.58 17.97
N ILE A 224 -23.95 5.50 17.26
CA ILE A 224 -23.54 4.30 16.51
C ILE A 224 -22.75 3.39 17.44
N LYS A 225 -23.24 2.16 17.63
CA LYS A 225 -22.52 1.13 18.40
C LYS A 225 -21.40 0.53 17.57
N THR A 226 -20.20 0.52 18.16
CA THR A 226 -18.99 0.08 17.47
C THR A 226 -18.25 -1.03 18.21
N THR A 227 -17.44 -1.75 17.50
CA THR A 227 -16.36 -2.58 18.04
C THR A 227 -15.06 -2.30 17.28
N SER A 228 -13.91 -2.77 17.79
CA SER A 228 -12.64 -2.41 17.12
C SER A 228 -11.62 -3.53 17.08
N ILE A 229 -10.74 -3.48 16.05
CA ILE A 229 -9.57 -4.33 15.89
C ILE A 229 -8.32 -3.46 15.79
N ARG A 230 -7.48 -3.53 16.84
CA ARG A 230 -6.25 -2.75 16.99
C ARG A 230 -5.01 -3.64 17.12
N GLY A 231 -3.83 -3.08 16.83
CA GLY A 231 -2.57 -3.83 16.82
C GLY A 231 -2.18 -4.44 18.15
N ASN A 232 -2.51 -3.79 19.26
CA ASN A 232 -2.15 -4.19 20.63
C ASN A 232 -3.13 -5.17 21.28
N GLN A 233 -4.20 -5.57 20.61
CA GLN A 233 -5.21 -6.49 21.16
C GLN A 233 -4.75 -7.95 21.11
N THR A 234 -5.19 -8.73 22.10
CA THR A 234 -5.04 -10.18 22.10
C THR A 234 -5.90 -10.84 21.03
N THR A 235 -5.56 -12.06 20.64
CA THR A 235 -6.36 -12.84 19.68
C THR A 235 -7.80 -13.04 20.17
N ALA A 236 -8.00 -13.32 21.46
CA ALA A 236 -9.33 -13.48 22.05
C ALA A 236 -10.18 -12.20 21.93
N ALA A 237 -9.59 -11.02 22.22
CA ALA A 237 -10.29 -9.75 22.08
C ALA A 237 -10.68 -9.45 20.63
N ARG A 238 -9.81 -9.77 19.66
CA ARG A 238 -10.11 -9.64 18.24
C ARG A 238 -11.24 -10.56 17.79
N THR A 239 -11.23 -11.82 18.23
CA THR A 239 -12.30 -12.77 17.94
C THR A 239 -13.62 -12.26 18.50
N ALA A 240 -13.66 -11.82 19.76
CA ALA A 240 -14.86 -11.26 20.36
C ALA A 240 -15.39 -10.02 19.61
N ALA A 241 -14.50 -9.16 19.13
CA ALA A 241 -14.86 -8.00 18.33
C ALA A 241 -15.49 -8.39 16.97
N ILE A 242 -14.95 -9.42 16.30
CA ILE A 242 -15.49 -9.94 15.06
C ILE A 242 -16.84 -10.60 15.29
N ASP A 243 -16.97 -11.40 16.36
CA ASP A 243 -18.21 -12.10 16.72
C ASP A 243 -19.31 -11.08 17.04
N ALA A 244 -19.02 -10.03 17.81
CA ALA A 244 -19.93 -8.95 18.08
C ALA A 244 -20.38 -8.23 16.79
N PHE A 245 -19.43 -7.88 15.91
CA PHE A 245 -19.75 -7.26 14.63
C PHE A 245 -20.59 -8.17 13.71
N THR A 246 -20.36 -9.46 13.77
CA THR A 246 -21.07 -10.42 12.89
C THR A 246 -22.47 -10.73 13.39
N ASN A 247 -22.65 -10.91 14.71
CA ASN A 247 -23.84 -11.51 15.28
C ASN A 247 -24.74 -10.53 16.08
N ASP A 248 -24.25 -9.35 16.44
CA ASP A 248 -25.04 -8.32 17.12
C ASP A 248 -25.49 -7.25 16.10
N ASP A 249 -26.78 -7.20 15.79
CA ASP A 249 -27.33 -6.28 14.82
C ASP A 249 -27.23 -4.81 15.25
N GLU A 250 -27.07 -4.54 16.53
CA GLU A 250 -26.84 -3.19 17.02
C GLU A 250 -25.41 -2.69 16.73
N VAL A 251 -24.43 -3.58 16.58
CA VAL A 251 -23.06 -3.23 16.24
C VAL A 251 -22.96 -2.94 14.74
N GLN A 252 -23.10 -1.67 14.40
CA GLN A 252 -23.17 -1.22 13.00
C GLN A 252 -21.78 -0.97 12.37
N VAL A 253 -20.79 -0.59 13.16
CA VAL A 253 -19.44 -0.27 12.63
C VAL A 253 -18.36 -1.07 13.36
N ILE A 254 -17.46 -1.66 12.60
CA ILE A 254 -16.20 -2.17 13.14
C ILE A 254 -15.04 -1.27 12.71
N VAL A 255 -14.32 -0.73 13.69
CA VAL A 255 -13.18 0.18 13.49
C VAL A 255 -11.89 -0.62 13.49
N CYS A 256 -11.18 -0.63 12.37
CA CYS A 256 -10.02 -1.49 12.15
C CYS A 256 -8.76 -0.68 11.85
N SER A 257 -7.65 -1.00 12.52
CA SER A 257 -6.34 -0.57 12.06
C SER A 257 -5.97 -1.32 10.76
N LEU A 258 -5.56 -0.59 9.72
CA LEU A 258 -5.12 -1.15 8.44
C LEU A 258 -4.06 -2.23 8.63
N LEU A 259 -3.08 -2.00 9.51
CA LEU A 259 -2.02 -2.96 9.79
C LEU A 259 -2.50 -4.18 10.58
N ALA A 260 -3.42 -4.01 11.53
CA ALA A 260 -3.92 -5.09 12.38
C ALA A 260 -4.89 -6.03 11.64
N ALA A 261 -5.66 -5.50 10.69
CA ALA A 261 -6.57 -6.28 9.86
C ALA A 261 -5.86 -7.10 8.76
N GLY A 262 -4.55 -6.91 8.58
CA GLY A 262 -3.74 -7.64 7.60
C GLY A 262 -3.69 -9.17 7.81
N VAL A 263 -4.05 -9.71 9.00
CA VAL A 263 -3.88 -11.12 9.32
C VAL A 263 -5.23 -11.78 9.67
N GLY A 264 -5.73 -12.62 8.75
CA GLY A 264 -6.72 -13.68 9.05
C GLY A 264 -8.13 -13.25 9.45
N VAL A 265 -8.47 -11.97 9.41
CA VAL A 265 -9.77 -11.44 9.84
C VAL A 265 -10.83 -11.66 8.75
N ASN A 266 -12.03 -12.10 9.13
CA ASN A 266 -13.19 -12.20 8.24
C ASN A 266 -14.25 -11.15 8.62
N LEU A 267 -14.57 -10.26 7.69
CA LEU A 267 -15.52 -9.14 7.89
C LEU A 267 -16.64 -9.14 6.85
N GLN A 268 -17.02 -10.33 6.35
CA GLN A 268 -18.05 -10.50 5.31
C GLN A 268 -19.46 -10.10 5.76
N ALA A 269 -19.67 -9.86 7.05
CA ALA A 269 -20.93 -9.32 7.55
C ALA A 269 -21.26 -7.93 6.98
N ALA A 270 -20.26 -7.21 6.48
CA ALA A 270 -20.41 -5.96 5.76
C ALA A 270 -20.21 -6.12 4.25
N SER A 271 -20.82 -5.24 3.47
CA SER A 271 -20.55 -5.06 2.04
C SER A 271 -19.97 -3.67 1.71
N ASN A 272 -19.83 -2.83 2.72
CA ASN A 272 -19.27 -1.49 2.59
C ASN A 272 -18.03 -1.31 3.47
N VAL A 273 -17.00 -0.73 2.89
CA VAL A 273 -15.72 -0.43 3.53
C VAL A 273 -15.43 1.05 3.37
N VAL A 274 -15.08 1.72 4.46
CA VAL A 274 -14.60 3.11 4.42
C VAL A 274 -13.11 3.12 4.76
N LEU A 275 -12.30 3.66 3.86
CA LEU A 275 -10.88 3.90 4.04
C LEU A 275 -10.69 5.38 4.41
N ALA A 276 -10.64 5.68 5.71
CA ALA A 276 -10.48 7.04 6.21
C ALA A 276 -9.08 7.60 5.93
N GLU A 277 -8.09 6.73 5.86
CA GLU A 277 -6.74 7.05 5.46
C GLU A 277 -6.28 6.10 4.35
N LEU A 278 -5.49 6.63 3.42
CA LEU A 278 -4.89 5.85 2.36
C LEU A 278 -3.61 5.17 2.87
N SER A 279 -3.35 3.99 2.35
CA SER A 279 -2.06 3.33 2.55
C SER A 279 -1.06 3.80 1.51
N TRP A 280 0.23 3.71 1.83
CA TRP A 280 1.32 3.93 0.88
C TRP A 280 1.42 2.83 -0.20
N THR A 281 0.65 1.75 -0.08
CA THR A 281 0.69 0.65 -1.03
C THR A 281 -0.73 0.24 -1.45
N SER A 282 -0.92 -0.01 -2.74
CA SER A 282 -2.17 -0.58 -3.26
C SER A 282 -2.46 -1.96 -2.68
N ALA A 283 -1.40 -2.69 -2.33
CA ALA A 283 -1.48 -4.02 -1.73
C ALA A 283 -2.17 -4.02 -0.37
N GLU A 284 -1.80 -3.09 0.53
CA GLU A 284 -2.43 -2.97 1.85
C GLU A 284 -3.91 -2.60 1.75
N GLN A 285 -4.27 -1.67 0.86
CA GLN A 285 -5.67 -1.33 0.62
C GLN A 285 -6.45 -2.52 0.06
N THR A 286 -5.89 -3.21 -0.91
CA THR A 286 -6.49 -4.42 -1.49
C THR A 286 -6.68 -5.49 -0.42
N GLN A 287 -5.69 -5.73 0.43
CA GLN A 287 -5.80 -6.68 1.54
C GLN A 287 -6.90 -6.29 2.54
N ALA A 288 -7.03 -5.01 2.86
CA ALA A 288 -8.09 -4.52 3.74
C ALA A 288 -9.48 -4.77 3.13
N ILE A 289 -9.68 -4.39 1.86
CA ILE A 289 -10.93 -4.63 1.14
C ILE A 289 -11.22 -6.13 1.03
N ASP A 290 -10.20 -6.95 0.83
CA ASP A 290 -10.29 -8.40 0.74
C ASP A 290 -10.68 -9.10 2.05
N ARG A 291 -10.76 -8.38 3.18
CA ARG A 291 -11.37 -8.89 4.42
C ARG A 291 -12.89 -8.95 4.34
N VAL A 292 -13.47 -8.11 3.51
CA VAL A 292 -14.91 -8.04 3.21
C VAL A 292 -15.24 -8.77 1.91
N HIS A 293 -14.46 -8.52 0.85
CA HIS A 293 -14.63 -9.15 -0.47
C HIS A 293 -13.94 -10.52 -0.54
N ARG A 294 -14.63 -11.54 -0.05
CA ARG A 294 -14.12 -12.94 0.02
C ARG A 294 -15.12 -13.93 -0.52
N ILE A 295 -14.67 -15.18 -0.72
CA ILE A 295 -15.54 -16.32 -1.03
C ILE A 295 -16.59 -16.45 0.08
N GLY A 296 -17.87 -16.44 -0.29
CA GLY A 296 -19.01 -16.42 0.63
C GLY A 296 -19.62 -15.02 0.84
N GLN A 297 -19.08 -13.96 0.22
CA GLN A 297 -19.77 -12.67 0.15
C GLN A 297 -20.90 -12.75 -0.87
N GLU A 298 -22.10 -12.33 -0.47
CA GLU A 298 -23.31 -12.38 -1.30
C GLU A 298 -23.67 -11.03 -1.93
N LEU A 299 -23.15 -9.94 -1.38
CA LEU A 299 -23.44 -8.58 -1.83
C LEU A 299 -22.26 -7.93 -2.55
N PRO A 300 -22.49 -7.06 -3.55
CA PRO A 300 -21.45 -6.24 -4.15
C PRO A 300 -20.73 -5.42 -3.09
N VAL A 301 -19.39 -5.46 -3.09
CA VAL A 301 -18.58 -4.73 -2.13
C VAL A 301 -18.19 -3.37 -2.69
N THR A 302 -18.47 -2.30 -1.94
CA THR A 302 -17.99 -0.96 -2.24
C THR A 302 -17.00 -0.49 -1.18
N ALA A 303 -15.83 -0.09 -1.64
CA ALA A 303 -14.80 0.57 -0.82
C ALA A 303 -14.81 2.07 -1.12
N TRP A 304 -15.07 2.87 -0.10
CA TRP A 304 -15.14 4.33 -0.12
C TRP A 304 -13.84 4.90 0.41
N ARG A 305 -13.04 5.56 -0.42
CA ARG A 305 -11.81 6.23 0.00
C ARG A 305 -12.16 7.69 0.33
N ILE A 306 -11.89 8.12 1.55
CA ILE A 306 -12.05 9.52 1.94
C ILE A 306 -10.76 10.26 1.59
N VAL A 307 -10.83 11.14 0.60
CA VAL A 307 -9.68 11.81 0.01
C VAL A 307 -9.78 13.31 0.25
N ALA A 308 -8.75 13.89 0.89
CA ALA A 308 -8.67 15.33 1.07
C ALA A 308 -8.33 16.00 -0.27
N ALA A 309 -9.30 16.72 -0.83
CA ALA A 309 -9.15 17.40 -2.11
C ALA A 309 -8.04 18.47 -2.04
N HIS A 310 -7.37 18.68 -3.18
CA HIS A 310 -6.32 19.69 -3.33
C HIS A 310 -5.13 19.54 -2.36
N THR A 311 -4.84 18.30 -1.92
CA THR A 311 -3.70 17.99 -1.05
C THR A 311 -2.90 16.81 -1.60
N VAL A 312 -1.75 16.51 -0.95
CA VAL A 312 -0.94 15.33 -1.26
C VAL A 312 -1.74 14.01 -1.15
N ASP A 313 -2.82 13.99 -0.38
CA ASP A 313 -3.71 12.82 -0.23
C ASP A 313 -4.39 12.45 -1.56
N ALA A 314 -4.85 13.45 -2.32
CA ALA A 314 -5.43 13.25 -3.66
C ALA A 314 -4.37 12.70 -4.63
N ARG A 315 -3.15 13.21 -4.59
CA ARG A 315 -2.03 12.71 -5.42
C ARG A 315 -1.69 11.25 -5.09
N ILE A 316 -1.70 10.90 -3.80
CA ILE A 316 -1.48 9.52 -3.36
C ILE A 316 -2.59 8.60 -3.91
N ALA A 317 -3.85 9.02 -3.89
CA ALA A 317 -4.96 8.24 -4.44
C ALA A 317 -4.75 7.93 -5.93
N GLU A 318 -4.40 8.94 -6.73
CA GLU A 318 -4.10 8.78 -8.15
C GLU A 318 -2.91 7.85 -8.42
N LEU A 319 -1.82 8.01 -7.67
CA LEU A 319 -0.63 7.17 -7.79
C LEU A 319 -0.90 5.71 -7.43
N ILE A 320 -1.75 5.45 -6.43
CA ILE A 320 -2.19 4.10 -6.08
C ILE A 320 -2.93 3.44 -7.25
N ASP A 321 -3.82 4.18 -7.91
CA ASP A 321 -4.61 3.67 -9.02
C ASP A 321 -3.73 3.39 -10.25
N GLN A 322 -2.79 4.29 -10.56
CA GLN A 322 -1.81 4.10 -11.63
C GLN A 322 -0.92 2.87 -11.38
N LYS A 323 -0.35 2.72 -10.17
CA LYS A 323 0.49 1.57 -9.82
C LYS A 323 -0.29 0.25 -9.76
N SER A 324 -1.55 0.28 -9.35
CA SER A 324 -2.40 -0.93 -9.36
C SER A 324 -2.61 -1.45 -10.78
N GLY A 325 -2.80 -0.56 -11.75
CA GLY A 325 -2.89 -0.91 -13.16
C GLY A 325 -1.58 -1.48 -13.73
N LEU A 326 -0.43 -0.90 -13.36
CA LEU A 326 0.89 -1.38 -13.78
C LEU A 326 1.24 -2.74 -13.17
N ALA A 327 0.98 -2.94 -11.88
CA ALA A 327 1.23 -4.21 -11.22
C ALA A 327 0.37 -5.34 -11.79
N ALA A 328 -0.89 -5.07 -12.15
CA ALA A 328 -1.75 -6.03 -12.83
C ALA A 328 -1.16 -6.43 -14.19
N ARG A 329 -0.79 -5.47 -15.02
CA ARG A 329 -0.16 -5.71 -16.34
C ARG A 329 1.17 -6.44 -16.21
N ALA A 330 2.05 -6.01 -15.28
CA ALA A 330 3.33 -6.66 -15.05
C ALA A 330 3.20 -8.12 -14.62
N LEU A 331 2.19 -8.47 -13.82
CA LEU A 331 1.92 -9.85 -13.41
C LEU A 331 1.18 -10.66 -14.47
N ASP A 332 0.43 -10.03 -15.37
CA ASP A 332 -0.32 -10.68 -16.44
C ASP A 332 0.49 -10.88 -17.75
N GLY A 333 1.73 -10.37 -17.80
CA GLY A 333 2.65 -10.64 -18.91
C GLY A 333 2.69 -9.58 -20.01
N GLU A 334 2.02 -8.45 -19.83
CA GLU A 334 2.15 -7.32 -20.75
C GLU A 334 3.44 -6.52 -20.45
N ASP A 335 4.21 -6.22 -21.50
CA ASP A 335 5.47 -5.52 -21.40
C ASP A 335 5.29 -4.14 -20.79
N SER A 336 5.84 -3.93 -19.60
CA SER A 336 6.15 -2.60 -19.11
C SER A 336 7.67 -2.46 -19.08
N GLU A 337 8.22 -1.47 -19.77
CA GLU A 337 9.60 -1.06 -19.58
C GLU A 337 9.87 -0.93 -18.09
N ALA A 338 10.88 -1.65 -17.60
CA ALA A 338 11.29 -1.63 -16.20
C ALA A 338 11.90 -0.26 -15.88
N GLY A 339 11.04 0.73 -15.64
CA GLY A 339 11.45 1.97 -14.99
C GLY A 339 11.90 1.66 -13.56
N VAL A 340 12.91 2.37 -13.09
CA VAL A 340 13.40 2.29 -11.69
C VAL A 340 12.18 2.43 -10.75
N GLU A 341 11.90 1.38 -9.98
CA GLU A 341 10.75 1.33 -9.07
C GLU A 341 10.91 2.40 -7.99
N THR A 342 10.14 3.44 -8.14
CA THR A 342 10.08 4.55 -7.18
C THR A 342 9.08 4.21 -6.08
N THR A 343 9.46 4.36 -4.82
CA THR A 343 8.51 4.20 -3.71
C THR A 343 7.35 5.19 -3.83
N MET A 344 6.21 4.89 -3.23
CA MET A 344 5.03 5.77 -3.31
C MET A 344 5.30 7.15 -2.72
N GLN A 345 6.10 7.21 -1.65
CA GLN A 345 6.51 8.45 -1.01
C GLN A 345 7.34 9.33 -1.96
N VAL A 346 8.35 8.73 -2.59
CA VAL A 346 9.18 9.43 -3.59
C VAL A 346 8.33 9.87 -4.78
N ALA A 347 7.40 9.02 -5.25
CA ALA A 347 6.51 9.38 -6.36
C ALA A 347 5.60 10.57 -6.02
N ALA A 348 5.07 10.64 -4.79
CA ALA A 348 4.27 11.77 -4.33
C ALA A 348 5.09 13.07 -4.28
N LEU A 349 6.35 13.02 -3.79
CA LEU A 349 7.24 14.16 -3.78
C LEU A 349 7.69 14.59 -5.18
N ILE A 350 7.92 13.65 -6.10
CA ILE A 350 8.19 13.94 -7.52
C ILE A 350 7.02 14.71 -8.14
N SER A 351 5.79 14.25 -7.93
CA SER A 351 4.61 14.95 -8.44
C SER A 351 4.50 16.36 -7.86
N LEU A 352 4.69 16.51 -6.56
CA LEU A 352 4.63 17.80 -5.88
C LEU A 352 5.68 18.78 -6.40
N LEU A 353 6.94 18.32 -6.54
CA LEU A 353 8.04 19.16 -7.03
C LEU A 353 7.87 19.53 -8.51
N ARG A 354 7.42 18.58 -9.35
CA ARG A 354 7.18 18.81 -10.77
C ARG A 354 6.11 19.87 -10.99
N ASP A 355 4.99 19.80 -10.29
CA ASP A 355 3.92 20.77 -10.40
C ASP A 355 4.37 22.16 -9.95
N ALA A 356 5.17 22.23 -8.89
CA ALA A 356 5.72 23.49 -8.42
C ALA A 356 6.75 24.10 -9.40
N LEU A 357 7.54 23.28 -10.08
CA LEU A 357 8.46 23.73 -11.12
C LEU A 357 7.70 24.20 -12.37
N ALA A 358 6.63 23.49 -12.78
CA ALA A 358 5.78 23.88 -13.89
C ALA A 358 5.11 25.24 -13.64
N GLN A 359 4.55 25.46 -12.43
CA GLN A 359 3.95 26.75 -12.05
C GLN A 359 4.92 27.94 -12.02
N ARG A 360 6.24 27.69 -11.93
CA ARG A 360 7.27 28.75 -12.02
C ARG A 360 7.63 29.11 -13.45
N ALA A 361 7.37 28.19 -14.40
CA ALA A 361 7.72 28.38 -15.81
C ALA A 361 6.62 29.11 -16.59
N ASP A 362 5.38 29.11 -16.08
CA ASP A 362 4.24 29.90 -16.54
C ASP A 362 4.26 31.32 -15.94
#